data_abe55dd690119e61c2277629e69fefe8
#
_entry.id   abe55dd690119e61c2277629e69fefe8
#
_cell.length_a   1.000
_cell.length_b   1.000
_cell.length_c   1.000
_cell.angle_alpha   90.00
_cell.angle_beta   90.00
_cell.angle_gamma   90.00
#
_symmetry.space_group_name_H-M   'P 1'
#
loop_
_entity.id
_entity.type
_entity.pdbx_description
1 polymer ?
#
loop_
_entity_poly.entity_id
_entity_poly.type
_entity_poly.pdbx_seq_one_letter_code
_entity_poly.pdbx_strand_id
1 'polypeptide(L)'
;MNEPFFATGGYPRGTIEGMKKLDFLFFDAGGGHRAAADALRQVIERQARPLEIRMVNLQERLDSLDVFRKLTGLRLQDIYNTLLKKGWTLGSPQLTMGMHLVIRLYHGKLVRALESFWRESQPDLAVSLVPNFNRALCESLGRALPGVAFVTILTDIADYPPHFWIEKQKQYLICGSGRAVEQALSMGHAESMVFRTSGMILNPRFYETPPLAEDERREARRALGFDPDLPVGLVLFGGQGAAAMLGIARRLDNRQLLLICGHNGKLRARLQAMPRRAAAFVEGFTREVPRYMQLADYFIGKPGPGSLSEAAAMRLPVIVESNAWTLPQERYNAVWVREQGLGLVLPDYGGIARAVDELLEPARFAEFRSAAARQNNRAVFEIPDMLERILRESGAGRAG
;
A
#
# COMPACT_ATOMS: atom_id res chain seq x y z
N MET A 1 11.12 -21.66 24.24
CA MET A 1 12.26 -20.76 24.52
C MET A 1 12.70 -20.25 23.17
N ASN A 2 12.21 -19.09 22.73
CA ASN A 2 12.65 -18.39 21.53
C ASN A 2 13.24 -17.08 22.01
N GLU A 3 14.56 -16.97 21.94
CA GLU A 3 15.26 -15.73 22.21
C GLU A 3 14.84 -14.63 21.25
N PRO A 4 14.73 -13.36 21.69
CA PRO A 4 14.46 -12.25 20.81
C PRO A 4 15.70 -11.98 19.96
N PHE A 5 15.55 -12.15 18.65
CA PHE A 5 16.58 -11.89 17.64
C PHE A 5 16.78 -10.37 17.46
N PHE A 6 17.30 -9.70 18.47
CA PHE A 6 17.95 -8.40 18.39
C PHE A 6 19.40 -8.57 18.81
N ALA A 7 20.22 -9.02 17.86
CA ALA A 7 21.65 -8.88 18.01
C ALA A 7 21.96 -7.36 18.00
N THR A 8 22.27 -6.82 19.17
CA THR A 8 22.89 -5.50 19.35
C THR A 8 24.34 -5.56 18.86
N GLY A 9 24.51 -5.68 17.56
CA GLY A 9 25.75 -5.37 16.88
C GLY A 9 25.84 -3.84 16.83
N GLY A 10 26.53 -3.23 17.76
CA GLY A 10 26.84 -1.81 17.73
C GLY A 10 27.64 -1.49 16.48
N TYR A 11 26.96 -0.91 15.46
CA TYR A 11 27.68 -0.25 14.38
C TYR A 11 28.37 0.99 14.95
N PRO A 12 29.66 1.21 14.66
CA PRO A 12 30.35 2.41 15.10
C PRO A 12 29.59 3.62 14.53
N ARG A 13 29.28 4.60 15.39
CA ARG A 13 28.79 5.92 14.96
C ARG A 13 29.89 6.56 14.11
N GLY A 14 29.86 6.26 12.82
CA GLY A 14 30.66 6.96 11.83
C GLY A 14 30.25 8.43 11.79
N THR A 15 31.21 9.30 11.80
CA THR A 15 31.13 10.73 11.61
C THR A 15 30.15 11.11 10.48
N ILE A 16 29.46 12.23 10.64
CA ILE A 16 28.39 12.80 9.76
C ILE A 16 28.87 13.08 8.30
N GLU A 17 30.15 12.88 8.01
CA GLU A 17 30.70 12.93 6.66
C GLU A 17 30.33 11.66 5.90
N GLY A 18 29.26 11.73 5.04
CA GLY A 18 28.94 10.65 4.10
C GLY A 18 27.48 10.20 4.05
N MET A 19 26.54 10.89 4.73
CA MET A 19 25.11 10.54 4.57
C MET A 19 24.65 10.77 3.12
N LYS A 20 24.05 9.72 2.51
CA LYS A 20 23.50 9.80 1.17
C LYS A 20 22.07 10.32 1.20
N LYS A 21 21.76 11.31 0.34
CA LYS A 21 20.46 11.97 0.25
C LYS A 21 19.54 11.24 -0.70
N LEU A 22 18.42 10.74 -0.19
CA LEU A 22 17.40 10.04 -0.97
C LEU A 22 16.11 10.87 -1.00
N ASP A 23 15.64 11.24 -2.19
CA ASP A 23 14.33 11.86 -2.37
C ASP A 23 13.26 10.79 -2.56
N PHE A 24 12.37 10.63 -1.57
CA PHE A 24 11.20 9.75 -1.63
C PHE A 24 10.00 10.53 -2.15
N LEU A 25 9.65 10.30 -3.42
CA LEU A 25 8.52 10.96 -4.06
C LEU A 25 7.23 10.18 -3.82
N PHE A 26 6.22 10.84 -3.29
CA PHE A 26 4.93 10.22 -2.99
C PHE A 26 3.76 11.18 -3.31
N PHE A 27 2.55 10.62 -3.35
CA PHE A 27 1.29 11.38 -3.37
C PHE A 27 0.49 11.16 -2.09
N ASP A 28 -0.23 12.18 -1.66
CA ASP A 28 -1.23 12.08 -0.57
C ASP A 28 -2.61 11.58 -1.07
N ALA A 29 -2.65 10.96 -2.24
CA ALA A 29 -3.86 10.37 -2.78
C ALA A 29 -4.09 8.97 -2.18
N GLY A 30 -5.23 8.76 -1.52
CA GLY A 30 -5.59 7.46 -0.94
C GLY A 30 -4.77 7.02 0.28
N GLY A 31 -3.69 7.70 0.62
CA GLY A 31 -2.85 7.46 1.80
C GLY A 31 -1.82 6.31 1.68
N GLY A 32 -1.94 5.42 0.68
CA GLY A 32 -1.07 4.24 0.56
C GLY A 32 0.40 4.59 0.22
N HIS A 33 0.61 5.48 -0.74
CA HIS A 33 1.96 5.87 -1.18
C HIS A 33 2.76 6.56 -0.07
N ARG A 34 2.12 7.52 0.64
CA ARG A 34 2.72 8.19 1.78
C ARG A 34 3.02 7.21 2.91
N ALA A 35 2.07 6.32 3.23
CA ALA A 35 2.25 5.33 4.29
C ALA A 35 3.43 4.39 4.00
N ALA A 36 3.62 3.98 2.73
CA ALA A 36 4.76 3.17 2.31
C ALA A 36 6.09 3.93 2.44
N ALA A 37 6.14 5.19 1.99
CA ALA A 37 7.32 6.04 2.13
C ALA A 37 7.68 6.29 3.60
N ASP A 38 6.69 6.60 4.45
CA ASP A 38 6.87 6.79 5.89
C ASP A 38 7.34 5.49 6.60
N ALA A 39 6.83 4.33 6.20
CA ALA A 39 7.24 3.04 6.74
C ALA A 39 8.71 2.74 6.45
N LEU A 40 9.16 2.96 5.21
CA LEU A 40 10.56 2.80 4.83
C LEU A 40 11.47 3.79 5.57
N ARG A 41 11.07 5.06 5.64
CA ARG A 41 11.82 6.08 6.37
C ARG A 41 12.00 5.67 7.84
N GLN A 42 10.94 5.24 8.52
CA GLN A 42 11.02 4.79 9.91
C GLN A 42 12.00 3.63 10.10
N VAL A 43 12.01 2.65 9.20
CA VAL A 43 12.95 1.51 9.28
C VAL A 43 14.38 1.97 9.06
N ILE A 44 14.65 2.81 8.05
CA ILE A 44 15.96 3.34 7.74
C ILE A 44 16.53 4.14 8.93
N GLU A 45 15.71 5.03 9.51
CA GLU A 45 16.09 5.84 10.67
C GLU A 45 16.36 4.96 11.91
N ARG A 46 15.51 3.99 12.20
CA ARG A 46 15.70 3.06 13.35
C ARG A 46 16.93 2.18 13.21
N GLN A 47 17.26 1.78 11.97
CA GLN A 47 18.47 1.02 11.68
C GLN A 47 19.74 1.90 11.65
N ALA A 48 19.59 3.21 11.90
CA ALA A 48 20.70 4.19 11.87
C ALA A 48 21.54 4.08 10.59
N ARG A 49 20.91 3.84 9.44
CA ARG A 49 21.59 3.75 8.15
C ARG A 49 22.14 5.12 7.73
N PRO A 50 23.26 5.18 7.01
CA PRO A 50 23.85 6.45 6.56
C PRO A 50 23.07 7.08 5.39
N LEU A 51 21.75 7.16 5.52
CA LEU A 51 20.80 7.64 4.52
C LEU A 51 19.94 8.76 5.09
N GLU A 52 19.95 9.91 4.43
CA GLU A 52 19.06 11.03 4.72
C GLU A 52 17.82 10.92 3.81
N ILE A 53 16.66 10.62 4.38
CA ILE A 53 15.41 10.49 3.63
C ILE A 53 14.66 11.81 3.60
N ARG A 54 14.51 12.38 2.42
CA ARG A 54 13.71 13.58 2.20
C ARG A 54 12.36 13.19 1.59
N MET A 55 11.30 13.49 2.31
CA MET A 55 9.92 13.20 1.91
C MET A 55 9.41 14.28 0.96
N VAL A 56 9.18 13.94 -0.31
CA VAL A 56 8.77 14.87 -1.36
C VAL A 56 7.34 14.58 -1.80
N ASN A 57 6.39 15.40 -1.40
CA ASN A 57 5.05 15.36 -1.95
C ASN A 57 5.06 15.90 -3.39
N LEU A 58 4.98 15.02 -4.36
CA LEU A 58 5.06 15.40 -5.77
C LEU A 58 3.91 16.33 -6.19
N GLN A 59 2.72 16.19 -5.58
CA GLN A 59 1.59 17.06 -5.88
C GLN A 59 1.89 18.53 -5.56
N GLU A 60 2.49 18.80 -4.41
CA GLU A 60 2.86 20.17 -4.00
C GLU A 60 3.88 20.79 -4.96
N ARG A 61 4.81 19.97 -5.47
CA ARG A 61 5.79 20.41 -6.48
C ARG A 61 5.13 20.69 -7.83
N LEU A 62 4.14 19.89 -8.22
CA LEU A 62 3.39 20.09 -9.46
C LEU A 62 2.41 21.25 -9.35
N ASP A 63 1.79 21.49 -8.19
CA ASP A 63 0.91 22.63 -7.94
C ASP A 63 1.65 23.97 -8.07
N SER A 64 2.91 24.04 -7.62
CA SER A 64 3.74 25.24 -7.76
C SER A 64 4.03 25.60 -9.23
N LEU A 65 3.94 24.61 -10.14
CA LEU A 65 4.16 24.79 -11.57
C LEU A 65 2.92 25.28 -12.33
N ASP A 66 1.77 25.44 -11.63
CA ASP A 66 0.52 25.95 -12.17
C ASP A 66 0.02 25.25 -13.47
N VAL A 67 0.68 24.14 -13.85
CA VAL A 67 0.46 23.43 -15.12
C VAL A 67 -0.87 22.71 -15.14
N PHE A 68 -1.24 22.09 -14.03
CA PHE A 68 -2.47 21.30 -13.92
C PHE A 68 -3.67 22.18 -13.55
N ARG A 69 -3.48 23.15 -12.68
CA ARG A 69 -4.52 24.06 -12.22
C ARG A 69 -5.00 25.00 -13.33
N LYS A 70 -4.07 25.50 -14.17
CA LYS A 70 -4.41 26.34 -15.34
C LYS A 70 -5.21 25.60 -16.40
N LEU A 71 -5.08 24.27 -16.49
CA LEU A 71 -5.72 23.47 -17.52
C LEU A 71 -7.09 22.95 -17.18
N THR A 72 -7.30 22.54 -15.92
CA THR A 72 -8.53 21.84 -15.51
C THR A 72 -9.34 22.62 -14.47
N GLY A 73 -8.76 23.70 -13.93
CA GLY A 73 -9.34 24.41 -12.78
C GLY A 73 -9.41 23.57 -11.50
N LEU A 74 -9.04 22.29 -11.57
CA LEU A 74 -9.18 21.29 -10.52
C LEU A 74 -7.85 20.58 -10.27
N ARG A 75 -7.56 20.28 -9.01
CA ARG A 75 -6.42 19.43 -8.66
C ARG A 75 -6.76 17.96 -8.96
N LEU A 76 -5.88 17.26 -9.65
CA LEU A 76 -6.05 15.81 -9.94
C LEU A 76 -6.37 15.01 -8.68
N GLN A 77 -5.70 15.33 -7.59
CA GLN A 77 -5.91 14.70 -6.30
C GLN A 77 -7.34 14.90 -5.78
N ASP A 78 -7.91 16.07 -5.96
CA ASP A 78 -9.27 16.40 -5.51
C ASP A 78 -10.31 15.66 -6.34
N ILE A 79 -10.07 15.52 -7.66
CA ILE A 79 -10.91 14.70 -8.54
C ILE A 79 -10.84 13.25 -8.11
N TYR A 80 -9.64 12.68 -7.96
CA TYR A 80 -9.43 11.30 -7.57
C TYR A 80 -10.03 11.00 -6.18
N ASN A 81 -9.74 11.84 -5.19
CA ASN A 81 -10.30 11.69 -3.85
C ASN A 81 -11.82 11.87 -3.82
N THR A 82 -12.38 12.75 -4.64
CA THR A 82 -13.84 12.95 -4.73
C THR A 82 -14.52 11.75 -5.38
N LEU A 83 -13.91 11.17 -6.42
CA LEU A 83 -14.41 9.95 -7.07
C LEU A 83 -14.38 8.76 -6.10
N LEU A 84 -13.28 8.61 -5.34
CA LEU A 84 -13.18 7.59 -4.31
C LEU A 84 -14.22 7.77 -3.20
N LYS A 85 -14.40 9.01 -2.70
CA LYS A 85 -15.41 9.32 -1.66
C LYS A 85 -16.83 9.04 -2.12
N LYS A 86 -17.15 9.33 -3.39
CA LYS A 86 -18.48 9.09 -3.96
C LYS A 86 -18.69 7.66 -4.44
N GLY A 87 -17.65 6.82 -4.48
CA GLY A 87 -17.71 5.47 -5.05
C GLY A 87 -17.96 5.46 -6.57
N TRP A 88 -17.69 6.57 -7.26
CA TRP A 88 -17.90 6.70 -8.71
C TRP A 88 -16.69 6.16 -9.47
N THR A 89 -16.48 4.87 -9.40
CA THR A 89 -15.37 4.19 -10.07
C THR A 89 -15.76 3.58 -11.41
N LEU A 90 -17.06 3.57 -11.76
CA LEU A 90 -17.54 3.19 -13.09
C LEU A 90 -17.04 4.24 -14.10
N GLY A 91 -16.35 3.76 -15.17
CA GLY A 91 -15.67 4.63 -16.12
C GLY A 91 -14.25 5.04 -15.71
N SER A 92 -13.75 4.56 -14.56
CA SER A 92 -12.36 4.82 -14.13
C SER A 92 -11.29 4.42 -15.17
N PRO A 93 -11.45 3.37 -16.02
CA PRO A 93 -10.51 3.09 -17.10
C PRO A 93 -10.43 4.22 -18.13
N GLN A 94 -11.57 4.80 -18.51
CA GLN A 94 -11.64 5.92 -19.47
C GLN A 94 -11.04 7.18 -18.86
N LEU A 95 -11.30 7.44 -17.58
CA LEU A 95 -10.70 8.55 -16.86
C LEU A 95 -9.18 8.40 -16.75
N THR A 96 -8.69 7.20 -16.45
CA THR A 96 -7.25 6.90 -16.40
C THR A 96 -6.61 7.10 -17.77
N MET A 97 -7.28 6.67 -18.84
CA MET A 97 -6.81 6.88 -20.21
C MET A 97 -6.76 8.36 -20.58
N GLY A 98 -7.78 9.13 -20.20
CA GLY A 98 -7.82 10.60 -20.36
C GLY A 98 -6.70 11.29 -19.58
N MET A 99 -6.44 10.86 -18.35
CA MET A 99 -5.34 11.35 -17.52
C MET A 99 -3.97 11.06 -18.16
N HIS A 100 -3.74 9.84 -18.68
CA HIS A 100 -2.51 9.49 -19.40
C HIS A 100 -2.31 10.36 -20.64
N LEU A 101 -3.39 10.64 -21.39
CA LEU A 101 -3.31 11.54 -22.54
C LEU A 101 -2.88 12.95 -22.14
N VAL A 102 -3.47 13.49 -21.07
CA VAL A 102 -3.10 14.81 -20.52
C VAL A 102 -1.65 14.83 -20.07
N ILE A 103 -1.21 13.85 -19.28
CA ILE A 103 0.19 13.72 -18.85
C ILE A 103 1.13 13.68 -20.06
N ARG A 104 0.76 12.95 -21.12
CA ARG A 104 1.54 12.84 -22.36
C ARG A 104 1.62 14.16 -23.12
N LEU A 105 0.51 14.90 -23.24
CA LEU A 105 0.48 16.20 -23.90
C LEU A 105 1.33 17.26 -23.19
N TYR A 106 1.36 17.19 -21.85
CA TYR A 106 2.14 18.12 -21.03
C TYR A 106 3.50 17.62 -20.60
N HIS A 107 3.92 16.46 -21.10
CA HIS A 107 5.17 15.81 -20.74
C HIS A 107 6.38 16.75 -20.79
N GLY A 108 6.58 17.48 -21.89
CA GLY A 108 7.73 18.38 -22.04
C GLY A 108 7.75 19.56 -21.06
N LYS A 109 6.57 20.07 -20.65
CA LYS A 109 6.48 21.12 -19.63
C LYS A 109 6.78 20.54 -18.24
N LEU A 110 6.26 19.35 -17.97
CA LEU A 110 6.47 18.62 -16.72
C LEU A 110 7.95 18.29 -16.53
N VAL A 111 8.62 17.77 -17.58
CA VAL A 111 10.06 17.47 -17.56
C VAL A 111 10.88 18.71 -17.21
N ARG A 112 10.67 19.84 -17.90
CA ARG A 112 11.41 21.09 -17.64
C ARG A 112 11.24 21.60 -16.22
N ALA A 113 10.06 21.47 -15.69
CA ALA A 113 9.75 21.92 -14.35
C ALA A 113 10.40 21.03 -13.28
N LEU A 114 10.38 19.71 -13.49
CA LEU A 114 11.06 18.75 -12.63
C LEU A 114 12.59 18.87 -12.71
N GLU A 115 13.16 19.29 -13.86
CA GLU A 115 14.60 19.59 -13.95
C GLU A 115 15.05 20.68 -12.96
N SER A 116 14.24 21.73 -12.78
CA SER A 116 14.54 22.78 -11.80
C SER A 116 14.52 22.21 -10.37
N PHE A 117 13.53 21.39 -10.05
CA PHE A 117 13.44 20.69 -8.78
C PHE A 117 14.69 19.83 -8.50
N TRP A 118 15.14 19.03 -9.49
CA TRP A 118 16.32 18.17 -9.31
C TRP A 118 17.61 18.97 -9.11
N ARG A 119 17.78 20.10 -9.82
CA ARG A 119 18.94 20.99 -9.64
C ARG A 119 18.98 21.62 -8.24
N GLU A 120 17.81 21.88 -7.65
CA GLU A 120 17.70 22.38 -6.27
C GLU A 120 17.93 21.26 -5.26
N SER A 121 17.28 20.13 -5.46
CA SER A 121 17.25 19.02 -4.49
C SER A 121 18.58 18.27 -4.39
N GLN A 122 19.30 18.08 -5.51
CA GLN A 122 20.59 17.38 -5.56
C GLN A 122 20.59 16.04 -4.77
N PRO A 123 19.71 15.06 -5.08
CA PRO A 123 19.73 13.77 -4.43
C PRO A 123 20.90 12.90 -4.91
N ASP A 124 21.38 11.99 -4.06
CA ASP A 124 22.24 10.87 -4.48
C ASP A 124 21.44 9.75 -5.14
N LEU A 125 20.14 9.63 -4.81
CA LEU A 125 19.20 8.65 -5.37
C LEU A 125 17.77 9.22 -5.36
N ALA A 126 17.05 9.09 -6.45
CA ALA A 126 15.63 9.41 -6.53
C ALA A 126 14.79 8.13 -6.43
N VAL A 127 13.85 8.08 -5.48
CA VAL A 127 13.00 6.93 -5.21
C VAL A 127 11.54 7.33 -5.40
N SER A 128 10.92 6.79 -6.42
CA SER A 128 9.51 7.02 -6.75
C SER A 128 8.61 5.96 -6.14
N LEU A 129 7.65 6.42 -5.34
CA LEU A 129 6.53 5.62 -4.84
C LEU A 129 5.21 6.14 -5.44
N VAL A 130 5.25 6.69 -6.65
CA VAL A 130 4.08 7.24 -7.34
C VAL A 130 3.88 6.59 -8.70
N PRO A 131 2.63 6.30 -9.11
CA PRO A 131 2.33 5.83 -10.45
C PRO A 131 2.25 6.98 -11.47
N ASN A 132 2.22 6.65 -12.76
CA ASN A 132 1.95 7.54 -13.92
C ASN A 132 3.01 8.60 -14.23
N PHE A 133 3.84 9.02 -13.30
CA PHE A 133 4.81 10.11 -13.49
C PHE A 133 6.25 9.63 -13.67
N ASN A 134 6.49 8.33 -13.59
CA ASN A 134 7.83 7.75 -13.59
C ASN A 134 8.63 8.10 -14.85
N ARG A 135 7.97 8.20 -16.01
CA ARG A 135 8.63 8.61 -17.24
C ARG A 135 9.17 10.04 -17.16
N ALA A 136 8.36 10.99 -16.73
CA ALA A 136 8.76 12.39 -16.64
C ALA A 136 9.80 12.61 -15.52
N LEU A 137 9.66 11.92 -14.38
CA LEU A 137 10.61 11.96 -13.27
C LEU A 137 11.98 11.43 -13.68
N CYS A 138 12.04 10.26 -14.32
CA CYS A 138 13.29 9.66 -14.77
C CYS A 138 13.98 10.49 -15.86
N GLU A 139 13.23 10.97 -16.86
CA GLU A 139 13.77 11.79 -17.95
C GLU A 139 14.31 13.12 -17.42
N SER A 140 13.57 13.82 -16.58
CA SER A 140 13.99 15.09 -15.99
C SER A 140 15.21 14.95 -15.07
N LEU A 141 15.26 13.87 -14.29
CA LEU A 141 16.42 13.55 -13.44
C LEU A 141 17.66 13.30 -14.30
N GLY A 142 17.55 12.47 -15.34
CA GLY A 142 18.67 12.18 -16.25
C GLY A 142 19.20 13.41 -16.99
N ARG A 143 18.33 14.40 -17.28
CA ARG A 143 18.74 15.69 -17.89
C ARG A 143 19.37 16.63 -16.87
N ALA A 144 18.81 16.72 -15.67
CA ALA A 144 19.30 17.66 -14.64
C ALA A 144 20.56 17.18 -13.94
N LEU A 145 20.63 15.89 -13.63
CA LEU A 145 21.66 15.23 -12.85
C LEU A 145 22.08 13.90 -13.50
N PRO A 146 22.82 13.95 -14.62
CA PRO A 146 23.32 12.74 -15.28
C PRO A 146 24.11 11.86 -14.29
N GLY A 147 23.74 10.56 -14.26
CA GLY A 147 24.39 9.59 -13.37
C GLY A 147 23.72 9.40 -12.01
N VAL A 148 22.73 10.22 -11.62
CA VAL A 148 21.88 9.91 -10.45
C VAL A 148 20.91 8.79 -10.85
N ALA A 149 20.87 7.71 -10.05
CA ALA A 149 19.98 6.60 -10.31
C ALA A 149 18.53 6.94 -9.96
N PHE A 150 17.59 6.34 -10.71
CA PHE A 150 16.16 6.43 -10.49
C PHE A 150 15.59 5.06 -10.12
N VAL A 151 14.88 4.98 -9.01
CA VAL A 151 14.24 3.76 -8.50
C VAL A 151 12.73 3.95 -8.47
N THR A 152 11.98 3.02 -9.01
CA THR A 152 10.53 2.94 -8.81
C THR A 152 10.22 1.76 -7.87
N ILE A 153 9.58 2.03 -6.75
CA ILE A 153 9.06 1.01 -5.84
C ILE A 153 7.56 0.90 -6.07
N LEU A 154 7.11 -0.23 -6.56
CA LEU A 154 5.69 -0.47 -6.79
C LEU A 154 4.97 -0.63 -5.45
N THR A 155 3.97 0.20 -5.19
CA THR A 155 3.08 0.06 -4.02
C THR A 155 1.77 -0.66 -4.37
N ASP A 156 1.60 -1.08 -5.63
CA ASP A 156 0.57 -2.00 -6.11
C ASP A 156 1.16 -3.39 -6.38
N ILE A 157 0.34 -4.45 -6.27
CA ILE A 157 0.79 -5.85 -6.43
C ILE A 157 1.25 -6.13 -7.87
N ALA A 158 0.71 -5.39 -8.86
CA ALA A 158 1.10 -5.49 -10.26
C ALA A 158 1.01 -4.13 -10.96
N ASP A 159 1.68 -4.02 -12.12
CA ASP A 159 1.54 -2.87 -13.03
C ASP A 159 0.22 -2.99 -13.81
N TYR A 160 -0.83 -2.37 -13.28
CA TYR A 160 -2.13 -2.42 -13.91
C TYR A 160 -2.90 -1.08 -13.75
N PRO A 161 -3.43 -0.49 -14.82
CA PRO A 161 -3.22 -0.90 -16.23
C PRO A 161 -1.74 -0.80 -16.64
N PRO A 162 -1.33 -1.40 -17.77
CA PRO A 162 0.04 -1.32 -18.25
C PRO A 162 0.57 0.12 -18.30
N HIS A 163 1.84 0.31 -17.98
CA HIS A 163 2.50 1.61 -17.86
C HIS A 163 1.98 2.52 -16.74
N PHE A 164 1.31 1.95 -15.76
CA PHE A 164 0.92 2.67 -14.56
C PHE A 164 2.13 2.92 -13.64
N TRP A 165 2.98 1.90 -13.50
CA TRP A 165 4.22 1.92 -12.71
C TRP A 165 5.47 1.75 -13.55
N ILE A 166 5.45 0.80 -14.50
CA ILE A 166 6.62 0.34 -15.24
C ILE A 166 6.66 1.01 -16.60
N GLU A 167 7.72 1.78 -16.85
CA GLU A 167 7.94 2.49 -18.11
C GLU A 167 9.22 1.99 -18.80
N LYS A 168 9.26 1.98 -20.13
CA LYS A 168 10.46 1.64 -20.93
C LYS A 168 11.52 2.73 -20.80
N GLN A 169 12.30 2.68 -19.74
CA GLN A 169 13.36 3.64 -19.43
C GLN A 169 14.43 3.02 -18.55
N LYS A 170 15.59 3.64 -18.45
CA LYS A 170 16.67 3.18 -17.57
C LYS A 170 16.31 3.52 -16.11
N GLN A 171 15.70 2.59 -15.41
CA GLN A 171 15.31 2.70 -14.01
C GLN A 171 15.52 1.38 -13.29
N TYR A 172 15.73 1.45 -12.00
CA TYR A 172 15.61 0.29 -11.11
C TYR A 172 14.15 0.11 -10.69
N LEU A 173 13.73 -1.14 -10.59
CA LEU A 173 12.37 -1.51 -10.18
C LEU A 173 12.43 -2.39 -8.94
N ILE A 174 11.65 -2.06 -7.92
CA ILE A 174 11.47 -2.89 -6.72
C ILE A 174 10.01 -3.34 -6.71
N CYS A 175 9.82 -4.66 -6.83
CA CYS A 175 8.54 -5.30 -7.08
C CYS A 175 8.15 -6.20 -5.89
N GLY A 176 6.95 -6.00 -5.33
CA GLY A 176 6.43 -6.77 -4.21
C GLY A 176 5.78 -8.10 -4.61
N SER A 177 5.75 -8.46 -5.90
CA SER A 177 5.16 -9.71 -6.40
C SER A 177 5.93 -10.28 -7.58
N GLY A 178 5.79 -11.59 -7.81
CA GLY A 178 6.33 -12.24 -9.00
C GLY A 178 5.71 -11.68 -10.29
N ARG A 179 4.42 -11.34 -10.26
CA ARG A 179 3.72 -10.76 -11.42
C ARG A 179 4.32 -9.42 -11.86
N ALA A 180 4.64 -8.54 -10.93
CA ALA A 180 5.29 -7.26 -11.25
C ALA A 180 6.70 -7.47 -11.83
N VAL A 181 7.46 -8.45 -11.33
CA VAL A 181 8.76 -8.85 -11.90
C VAL A 181 8.60 -9.34 -13.33
N GLU A 182 7.67 -10.25 -13.61
CA GLU A 182 7.37 -10.75 -14.96
C GLU A 182 7.01 -9.62 -15.92
N GLN A 183 6.18 -8.67 -15.47
CA GLN A 183 5.82 -7.49 -16.26
C GLN A 183 7.03 -6.63 -16.57
N ALA A 184 7.92 -6.37 -15.61
CA ALA A 184 9.14 -5.62 -15.81
C ALA A 184 10.07 -6.29 -16.86
N LEU A 185 10.32 -7.59 -16.70
CA LEU A 185 11.16 -8.36 -17.61
C LEU A 185 10.55 -8.43 -19.02
N SER A 186 9.23 -8.61 -19.13
CA SER A 186 8.53 -8.65 -20.41
C SER A 186 8.56 -7.31 -21.16
N MET A 187 8.72 -6.20 -20.43
CA MET A 187 8.92 -4.86 -21.00
C MET A 187 10.36 -4.59 -21.43
N GLY A 188 11.28 -5.52 -21.17
CA GLY A 188 12.68 -5.46 -21.60
C GLY A 188 13.62 -4.83 -20.56
N HIS A 189 13.22 -4.75 -19.27
CA HIS A 189 14.16 -4.37 -18.22
C HIS A 189 15.16 -5.50 -17.98
N ALA A 190 16.43 -5.15 -17.77
CA ALA A 190 17.47 -6.13 -17.43
C ALA A 190 17.22 -6.70 -16.02
N GLU A 191 17.47 -8.00 -15.83
CA GLU A 191 17.32 -8.67 -14.53
C GLU A 191 18.09 -7.97 -13.40
N SER A 192 19.28 -7.44 -13.70
CA SER A 192 20.09 -6.68 -12.75
C SER A 192 19.46 -5.38 -12.25
N MET A 193 18.42 -4.89 -12.92
CA MET A 193 17.69 -3.68 -12.57
C MET A 193 16.31 -3.96 -11.94
N VAL A 194 15.93 -5.24 -11.79
CA VAL A 194 14.62 -5.64 -11.24
C VAL A 194 14.84 -6.41 -9.95
N PHE A 195 14.41 -5.84 -8.85
CA PHE A 195 14.49 -6.43 -7.52
C PHE A 195 13.13 -6.97 -7.10
N ARG A 196 13.12 -8.16 -6.53
CA ARG A 196 11.92 -8.76 -5.93
C ARG A 196 12.03 -8.71 -4.41
N THR A 197 11.00 -8.21 -3.76
CA THR A 197 10.83 -8.31 -2.30
C THR A 197 9.89 -9.46 -1.95
N SER A 198 9.88 -9.84 -0.67
CA SER A 198 9.01 -10.90 -0.15
C SER A 198 7.52 -10.51 -0.08
N GLY A 199 7.17 -9.26 -0.42
CA GLY A 199 5.78 -8.77 -0.43
C GLY A 199 5.72 -7.25 -0.57
N MET A 200 4.59 -6.67 -0.16
CA MET A 200 4.36 -5.22 -0.19
C MET A 200 4.91 -4.54 1.07
N ILE A 201 5.18 -3.23 0.98
CA ILE A 201 5.63 -2.45 2.14
C ILE A 201 4.51 -2.38 3.17
N LEU A 202 4.78 -2.87 4.38
CA LEU A 202 3.89 -2.75 5.53
C LEU A 202 4.49 -1.81 6.58
N ASN A 203 3.61 -1.18 7.35
CA ASN A 203 4.05 -0.39 8.49
C ASN A 203 4.80 -1.30 9.51
N PRO A 204 5.94 -0.88 10.06
CA PRO A 204 6.70 -1.67 11.05
C PRO A 204 5.86 -2.18 12.23
N ARG A 205 4.79 -1.50 12.59
CA ARG A 205 3.87 -1.92 13.67
C ARG A 205 3.25 -3.30 13.46
N PHE A 206 3.09 -3.75 12.18
CA PHE A 206 2.61 -5.11 11.89
C PHE A 206 3.59 -6.20 12.30
N TYR A 207 4.85 -5.85 12.53
CA TYR A 207 5.90 -6.77 12.99
C TYR A 207 6.23 -6.58 14.48
N GLU A 208 6.01 -5.36 15.00
CA GLU A 208 6.38 -4.94 16.35
C GLU A 208 5.26 -5.15 17.37
N THR A 209 3.99 -5.18 16.93
CA THR A 209 2.86 -5.43 17.83
C THR A 209 2.93 -6.89 18.31
N PRO A 210 3.19 -7.12 19.62
CA PRO A 210 3.33 -8.47 20.14
C PRO A 210 2.06 -9.30 19.88
N PRO A 211 2.19 -10.57 19.51
CA PRO A 211 1.02 -11.45 19.43
C PRO A 211 0.33 -11.52 20.80
N LEU A 212 -0.99 -11.45 20.79
CA LEU A 212 -1.78 -11.66 22.00
C LEU A 212 -1.74 -13.14 22.39
N ALA A 213 -1.51 -13.42 23.69
CA ALA A 213 -1.84 -14.70 24.25
C ALA A 213 -3.37 -14.93 24.16
N GLU A 214 -3.79 -16.19 24.12
CA GLU A 214 -5.21 -16.51 23.91
C GLU A 214 -6.11 -15.90 24.99
N ASP A 215 -5.68 -15.94 26.26
CA ASP A 215 -6.43 -15.34 27.36
C ASP A 215 -6.52 -13.82 27.22
N GLU A 216 -5.43 -13.15 26.86
CA GLU A 216 -5.41 -11.70 26.59
C GLU A 216 -6.33 -11.33 25.42
N ARG A 217 -6.33 -12.16 24.37
CA ARG A 217 -7.21 -11.98 23.21
C ARG A 217 -8.68 -12.10 23.60
N ARG A 218 -9.00 -13.10 24.40
CA ARG A 218 -10.36 -13.32 24.94
C ARG A 218 -10.82 -12.17 25.84
N GLU A 219 -9.96 -11.69 26.73
CA GLU A 219 -10.24 -10.54 27.58
C GLU A 219 -10.45 -9.26 26.76
N ALA A 220 -9.58 -8.97 25.79
CA ALA A 220 -9.70 -7.82 24.92
C ALA A 220 -11.00 -7.87 24.07
N ARG A 221 -11.42 -9.05 23.62
CA ARG A 221 -12.72 -9.23 22.96
C ARG A 221 -13.89 -8.90 23.89
N ARG A 222 -13.88 -9.39 25.15
CA ARG A 222 -14.92 -9.06 26.15
C ARG A 222 -14.98 -7.56 26.44
N ALA A 223 -13.82 -6.90 26.54
CA ALA A 223 -13.73 -5.45 26.77
C ALA A 223 -14.36 -4.63 25.63
N LEU A 224 -14.41 -5.18 24.41
CA LEU A 224 -15.10 -4.57 23.27
C LEU A 224 -16.56 -5.01 23.13
N GLY A 225 -17.08 -5.81 24.08
CA GLY A 225 -18.45 -6.30 24.09
C GLY A 225 -18.69 -7.56 23.24
N PHE A 226 -17.62 -8.25 22.80
CA PHE A 226 -17.72 -9.50 22.04
C PHE A 226 -17.80 -10.72 22.95
N ASP A 227 -18.52 -11.73 22.50
CA ASP A 227 -18.37 -13.09 23.00
C ASP A 227 -17.02 -13.64 22.51
N PRO A 228 -16.09 -14.03 23.39
CA PRO A 228 -14.77 -14.48 23.01
C PRO A 228 -14.76 -15.82 22.26
N ASP A 229 -15.84 -16.62 22.38
CA ASP A 229 -15.95 -17.95 21.77
C ASP A 229 -16.53 -17.92 20.36
N LEU A 230 -17.06 -16.77 19.93
CA LEU A 230 -17.63 -16.60 18.59
C LEU A 230 -16.67 -15.87 17.65
N PRO A 231 -16.66 -16.18 16.35
CA PRO A 231 -15.83 -15.50 15.38
C PRO A 231 -16.12 -14.00 15.28
N VAL A 232 -15.07 -13.20 15.12
CA VAL A 232 -15.13 -11.75 14.91
C VAL A 232 -14.62 -11.40 13.52
N GLY A 233 -15.44 -10.74 12.70
CA GLY A 233 -15.04 -10.22 11.40
C GLY A 233 -14.55 -8.78 11.49
N LEU A 234 -13.37 -8.49 10.91
CA LEU A 234 -12.89 -7.12 10.73
C LEU A 234 -13.35 -6.58 9.37
N VAL A 235 -14.04 -5.44 9.39
CA VAL A 235 -14.49 -4.74 8.17
C VAL A 235 -13.73 -3.42 8.05
N LEU A 236 -12.87 -3.31 7.00
CA LEU A 236 -12.03 -2.14 6.77
C LEU A 236 -11.93 -1.82 5.26
N PHE A 237 -12.27 -0.60 4.87
CA PHE A 237 -12.24 -0.10 3.51
C PHE A 237 -11.23 1.05 3.33
N GLY A 238 -10.05 0.93 3.94
CA GLY A 238 -9.02 1.95 3.93
C GLY A 238 -9.36 3.18 4.78
N GLY A 239 -8.52 4.21 4.72
CA GLY A 239 -8.60 5.39 5.61
C GLY A 239 -9.83 6.27 5.46
N GLN A 240 -10.66 6.07 4.42
CA GLN A 240 -11.90 6.85 4.19
C GLN A 240 -13.18 6.04 4.41
N GLY A 241 -13.06 4.74 4.71
CA GLY A 241 -14.22 3.85 4.77
C GLY A 241 -14.99 3.79 3.43
N ALA A 242 -16.09 3.05 3.40
CA ALA A 242 -16.96 3.00 2.23
C ALA A 242 -18.42 2.76 2.62
N ALA A 243 -19.36 3.24 1.80
CA ALA A 243 -20.79 3.02 2.00
C ALA A 243 -21.18 1.53 2.01
N ALA A 244 -20.39 0.68 1.34
CA ALA A 244 -20.56 -0.78 1.33
C ALA A 244 -20.58 -1.38 2.75
N MET A 245 -19.83 -0.78 3.71
CA MET A 245 -19.81 -1.23 5.10
C MET A 245 -21.20 -1.27 5.75
N LEU A 246 -22.10 -0.36 5.38
CA LEU A 246 -23.49 -0.37 5.88
C LEU A 246 -24.26 -1.60 5.37
N GLY A 247 -24.06 -1.95 4.11
CA GLY A 247 -24.69 -3.13 3.50
C GLY A 247 -24.16 -4.43 4.10
N ILE A 248 -22.84 -4.52 4.31
CA ILE A 248 -22.18 -5.65 4.95
C ILE A 248 -22.68 -5.79 6.40
N ALA A 249 -22.69 -4.70 7.18
CA ALA A 249 -23.13 -4.73 8.56
C ALA A 249 -24.60 -5.17 8.72
N ARG A 250 -25.49 -4.81 7.80
CA ARG A 250 -26.89 -5.26 7.79
C ARG A 250 -27.02 -6.76 7.48
N ARG A 251 -26.26 -7.24 6.47
CA ARG A 251 -26.34 -8.65 6.04
C ARG A 251 -25.69 -9.61 7.04
N LEU A 252 -24.78 -9.09 7.84
CA LEU A 252 -24.09 -9.83 8.90
C LEU A 252 -24.57 -9.40 10.30
N ASP A 253 -25.82 -9.01 10.44
CA ASP A 253 -26.39 -8.51 11.72
C ASP A 253 -26.32 -9.52 12.86
N ASN A 254 -26.24 -10.82 12.54
CA ASN A 254 -26.09 -11.94 13.46
C ASN A 254 -24.62 -12.39 13.67
N ARG A 255 -23.63 -11.68 13.10
CA ARG A 255 -22.20 -11.97 13.26
C ARG A 255 -21.52 -10.84 14.00
N GLN A 256 -20.55 -11.16 14.83
CA GLN A 256 -19.75 -10.14 15.53
C GLN A 256 -18.83 -9.42 14.53
N LEU A 257 -18.86 -8.08 14.56
CA LEU A 257 -18.09 -7.27 13.65
C LEU A 257 -17.30 -6.15 14.35
N LEU A 258 -16.05 -6.04 14.01
CA LEU A 258 -15.20 -4.89 14.25
C LEU A 258 -15.15 -4.05 12.97
N LEU A 259 -15.62 -2.81 13.04
CA LEU A 259 -15.82 -1.95 11.88
C LEU A 259 -14.93 -0.70 12.01
N ILE A 260 -13.91 -0.57 11.14
CA ILE A 260 -13.01 0.58 11.15
C ILE A 260 -13.39 1.54 10.01
N CYS A 261 -13.92 2.71 10.37
CA CYS A 261 -14.46 3.70 9.43
C CYS A 261 -13.45 4.72 8.93
N GLY A 262 -12.23 4.72 9.48
CA GLY A 262 -11.24 5.74 9.16
C GLY A 262 -11.74 7.15 9.47
N HIS A 263 -11.43 8.11 8.60
CA HIS A 263 -11.82 9.52 8.77
C HIS A 263 -13.31 9.81 8.48
N ASN A 264 -14.13 8.78 8.22
CA ASN A 264 -15.54 8.94 7.87
C ASN A 264 -16.46 8.98 9.10
N GLY A 265 -16.52 10.10 9.80
CA GLY A 265 -17.35 10.27 10.99
C GLY A 265 -18.84 10.07 10.73
N LYS A 266 -19.36 10.41 9.54
CA LYS A 266 -20.78 10.17 9.17
C LYS A 266 -21.08 8.68 9.04
N LEU A 267 -20.17 7.92 8.45
CA LEU A 267 -20.31 6.46 8.34
C LEU A 267 -20.26 5.82 9.74
N ARG A 268 -19.31 6.25 10.58
CA ARG A 268 -19.16 5.79 11.98
C ARG A 268 -20.48 5.97 12.74
N ALA A 269 -21.04 7.19 12.75
CA ALA A 269 -22.29 7.46 13.44
C ALA A 269 -23.46 6.60 12.96
N ARG A 270 -23.57 6.37 11.64
CA ARG A 270 -24.62 5.52 11.05
C ARG A 270 -24.46 4.05 11.44
N LEU A 271 -23.23 3.54 11.52
CA LEU A 271 -22.96 2.16 11.93
C LEU A 271 -23.20 1.97 13.43
N GLN A 272 -22.83 2.96 14.26
CA GLN A 272 -23.09 2.93 15.71
C GLN A 272 -24.60 2.95 16.03
N ALA A 273 -25.39 3.69 15.24
CA ALA A 273 -26.84 3.75 15.42
C ALA A 273 -27.61 2.58 14.78
N MET A 274 -26.90 1.66 14.08
CA MET A 274 -27.56 0.57 13.39
C MET A 274 -27.97 -0.55 14.37
N PRO A 275 -29.27 -0.92 14.45
CA PRO A 275 -29.70 -2.05 15.26
C PRO A 275 -29.09 -3.35 14.72
N ARG A 276 -28.59 -4.20 15.61
CA ARG A 276 -27.94 -5.47 15.28
C ARG A 276 -28.30 -6.54 16.31
N ARG A 277 -28.32 -7.79 15.88
CA ARG A 277 -28.54 -8.94 16.77
C ARG A 277 -27.27 -9.39 17.47
N ALA A 278 -26.12 -9.31 16.80
CA ALA A 278 -24.82 -9.61 17.38
C ALA A 278 -24.02 -8.32 17.65
N ALA A 279 -23.06 -8.42 18.57
CA ALA A 279 -22.20 -7.32 18.97
C ALA A 279 -21.42 -6.72 17.79
N ALA A 280 -21.25 -5.39 17.82
CA ALA A 280 -20.38 -4.69 16.91
C ALA A 280 -19.62 -3.58 17.64
N PHE A 281 -18.33 -3.50 17.36
CA PHE A 281 -17.49 -2.38 17.79
C PHE A 281 -17.17 -1.51 16.58
N VAL A 282 -17.44 -0.20 16.66
CA VAL A 282 -17.27 0.74 15.55
C VAL A 282 -16.23 1.77 15.90
N GLU A 283 -15.08 1.69 15.21
CA GLU A 283 -13.94 2.59 15.38
C GLU A 283 -13.87 3.64 14.26
N GLY A 284 -13.28 4.78 14.59
CA GLY A 284 -12.93 5.83 13.63
C GLY A 284 -11.58 5.61 12.99
N PHE A 285 -10.80 6.70 12.84
CA PHE A 285 -9.42 6.61 12.43
C PHE A 285 -8.56 6.10 13.60
N THR A 286 -7.78 5.06 13.34
CA THR A 286 -6.89 4.47 14.34
C THR A 286 -5.54 4.10 13.72
N ARG A 287 -4.50 4.12 14.54
CA ARG A 287 -3.18 3.57 14.22
C ARG A 287 -3.00 2.15 14.75
N GLU A 288 -3.96 1.65 15.53
CA GLU A 288 -3.91 0.34 16.20
C GLU A 288 -4.53 -0.76 15.33
N VAL A 289 -4.52 -0.60 14.00
CA VAL A 289 -5.04 -1.62 13.06
C VAL A 289 -4.43 -3.00 13.31
N PRO A 290 -3.11 -3.16 13.56
CA PRO A 290 -2.53 -4.46 13.89
C PRO A 290 -3.19 -5.11 15.11
N ARG A 291 -3.47 -4.33 16.17
CA ARG A 291 -4.14 -4.83 17.39
C ARG A 291 -5.55 -5.30 17.09
N TYR A 292 -6.33 -4.54 16.33
CA TYR A 292 -7.68 -4.93 15.92
C TYR A 292 -7.67 -6.17 15.02
N MET A 293 -6.67 -6.31 14.15
CA MET A 293 -6.51 -7.51 13.32
C MET A 293 -6.20 -8.76 14.17
N GLN A 294 -5.48 -8.64 15.28
CA GLN A 294 -5.26 -9.76 16.20
C GLN A 294 -6.56 -10.20 16.91
N LEU A 295 -7.51 -9.31 17.08
CA LEU A 295 -8.81 -9.62 17.67
C LEU A 295 -9.80 -10.25 16.67
N ALA A 296 -9.55 -10.11 15.37
CA ALA A 296 -10.39 -10.67 14.32
C ALA A 296 -10.01 -12.12 13.98
N ASP A 297 -10.92 -12.80 13.31
CA ASP A 297 -10.72 -14.13 12.74
C ASP A 297 -10.66 -14.07 11.20
N TYR A 298 -11.33 -13.10 10.60
CA TYR A 298 -11.33 -12.87 9.15
C TYR A 298 -11.47 -11.38 8.83
N PHE A 299 -11.08 -11.04 7.60
CA PHE A 299 -11.08 -9.68 7.08
C PHE A 299 -12.09 -9.53 5.94
N ILE A 300 -12.84 -8.43 5.93
CA ILE A 300 -13.72 -8.02 4.82
C ILE A 300 -13.31 -6.61 4.39
N GLY A 301 -13.00 -6.43 3.11
CA GLY A 301 -12.63 -5.11 2.60
C GLY A 301 -12.52 -5.04 1.08
N LYS A 302 -12.17 -3.88 0.57
CA LYS A 302 -11.82 -3.75 -0.85
C LYS A 302 -10.47 -4.44 -1.14
N PRO A 303 -10.19 -4.84 -2.38
CA PRO A 303 -8.94 -5.48 -2.75
C PRO A 303 -7.76 -4.50 -2.85
N GLY A 304 -7.58 -3.63 -1.84
CA GLY A 304 -6.45 -2.72 -1.75
C GLY A 304 -5.15 -3.46 -1.40
N PRO A 305 -4.01 -3.16 -2.05
CA PRO A 305 -2.75 -3.90 -1.87
C PRO A 305 -2.25 -3.86 -0.42
N GLY A 306 -2.34 -2.70 0.25
CA GLY A 306 -1.94 -2.54 1.64
C GLY A 306 -2.77 -3.41 2.58
N SER A 307 -4.11 -3.23 2.59
CA SER A 307 -4.99 -3.95 3.51
C SER A 307 -4.97 -5.47 3.31
N LEU A 308 -4.81 -5.94 2.06
CA LEU A 308 -4.65 -7.38 1.78
C LEU A 308 -3.34 -7.93 2.36
N SER A 309 -2.24 -7.19 2.17
CA SER A 309 -0.94 -7.58 2.68
C SER A 309 -0.89 -7.53 4.21
N GLU A 310 -1.57 -6.54 4.82
CA GLU A 310 -1.76 -6.42 6.27
C GLU A 310 -2.54 -7.62 6.82
N ALA A 311 -3.69 -7.95 6.20
CA ALA A 311 -4.50 -9.10 6.59
C ALA A 311 -3.72 -10.42 6.48
N ALA A 312 -2.97 -10.61 5.38
CA ALA A 312 -2.13 -11.79 5.19
C ALA A 312 -1.01 -11.89 6.25
N ALA A 313 -0.33 -10.77 6.57
CA ALA A 313 0.69 -10.71 7.63
C ALA A 313 0.11 -11.08 9.01
N MET A 314 -1.15 -10.72 9.25
CA MET A 314 -1.88 -11.06 10.48
C MET A 314 -2.60 -12.42 10.39
N ARG A 315 -2.36 -13.20 9.34
CA ARG A 315 -2.93 -14.53 9.08
C ARG A 315 -4.45 -14.57 9.03
N LEU A 316 -5.07 -13.47 8.57
CA LEU A 316 -6.51 -13.38 8.41
C LEU A 316 -6.93 -13.83 7.02
N PRO A 317 -7.83 -14.82 6.90
CA PRO A 317 -8.55 -15.08 5.66
C PRO A 317 -9.33 -13.85 5.21
N VAL A 318 -9.39 -13.59 3.91
CA VAL A 318 -9.98 -12.36 3.38
C VAL A 318 -11.24 -12.63 2.56
N ILE A 319 -12.20 -11.72 2.61
CA ILE A 319 -13.33 -11.64 1.67
C ILE A 319 -13.29 -10.27 1.01
N VAL A 320 -13.14 -10.24 -0.30
CA VAL A 320 -13.13 -9.01 -1.10
C VAL A 320 -14.10 -9.09 -2.26
N GLU A 321 -14.44 -7.94 -2.85
CA GLU A 321 -15.22 -7.92 -4.09
C GLU A 321 -14.36 -7.54 -5.30
N SER A 322 -14.76 -8.07 -6.48
CA SER A 322 -14.17 -7.69 -7.75
C SER A 322 -15.25 -7.62 -8.83
N ASN A 323 -15.47 -6.41 -9.35
CA ASN A 323 -16.48 -6.14 -10.37
C ASN A 323 -16.09 -4.93 -11.23
N ALA A 324 -17.01 -4.43 -12.05
CA ALA A 324 -16.78 -3.28 -12.91
C ALA A 324 -16.45 -1.98 -12.16
N TRP A 325 -16.84 -1.86 -10.87
CA TRP A 325 -16.58 -0.73 -10.00
C TRP A 325 -15.23 -0.82 -9.29
N THR A 326 -14.55 -1.99 -9.33
CA THR A 326 -13.22 -2.15 -8.78
C THR A 326 -12.23 -1.30 -9.58
N LEU A 327 -11.44 -0.51 -8.88
CA LEU A 327 -10.41 0.34 -9.50
C LEU A 327 -9.49 -0.50 -10.41
N PRO A 328 -9.12 -0.01 -11.61
CA PRO A 328 -8.29 -0.76 -12.54
C PRO A 328 -7.04 -1.36 -11.88
N GLN A 329 -6.30 -0.57 -11.11
CA GLN A 329 -5.09 -1.00 -10.41
C GLN A 329 -5.33 -2.04 -9.29
N GLU A 330 -6.55 -2.14 -8.77
CA GLU A 330 -6.91 -3.10 -7.72
C GLU A 330 -7.49 -4.42 -8.28
N ARG A 331 -7.77 -4.51 -9.59
CA ARG A 331 -8.41 -5.70 -10.19
C ARG A 331 -7.52 -6.94 -10.09
N TYR A 332 -6.22 -6.79 -10.33
CA TYR A 332 -5.30 -7.91 -10.19
C TYR A 332 -5.19 -8.39 -8.72
N ASN A 333 -5.39 -7.51 -7.76
CA ASN A 333 -5.29 -7.87 -6.35
C ASN A 333 -6.34 -8.93 -5.95
N ALA A 334 -7.53 -8.89 -6.56
CA ALA A 334 -8.54 -9.93 -6.38
C ALA A 334 -8.13 -11.26 -7.02
N VAL A 335 -7.44 -11.22 -8.17
CA VAL A 335 -6.84 -12.42 -8.80
C VAL A 335 -5.76 -12.98 -7.88
N TRP A 336 -4.88 -12.13 -7.36
CA TRP A 336 -3.83 -12.49 -6.43
C TRP A 336 -4.37 -13.18 -5.16
N VAL A 337 -5.49 -12.71 -4.60
CA VAL A 337 -6.15 -13.38 -3.46
C VAL A 337 -6.49 -14.83 -3.78
N ARG A 338 -7.02 -15.10 -4.99
CA ARG A 338 -7.35 -16.48 -5.44
C ARG A 338 -6.08 -17.31 -5.68
N GLU A 339 -5.09 -16.74 -6.38
CA GLU A 339 -3.82 -17.41 -6.70
C GLU A 339 -3.03 -17.79 -5.43
N GLN A 340 -3.07 -16.94 -4.41
CA GLN A 340 -2.39 -17.20 -3.14
C GLN A 340 -3.24 -18.02 -2.15
N GLY A 341 -4.50 -18.31 -2.48
CA GLY A 341 -5.39 -19.04 -1.59
C GLY A 341 -5.69 -18.30 -0.28
N LEU A 342 -5.80 -16.97 -0.32
CA LEU A 342 -5.95 -16.16 0.89
C LEU A 342 -7.40 -16.00 1.35
N GLY A 343 -8.38 -16.40 0.54
CA GLY A 343 -9.78 -16.23 0.86
C GLY A 343 -10.71 -16.20 -0.35
N LEU A 344 -11.83 -15.51 -0.20
CA LEU A 344 -12.92 -15.49 -1.17
C LEU A 344 -13.01 -14.15 -1.91
N VAL A 345 -13.35 -14.23 -3.21
CA VAL A 345 -13.57 -13.06 -4.06
C VAL A 345 -14.99 -13.11 -4.59
N LEU A 346 -15.81 -12.15 -4.19
CA LEU A 346 -17.22 -12.04 -4.54
C LEU A 346 -17.41 -11.07 -5.73
N PRO A 347 -18.47 -11.23 -6.52
CA PRO A 347 -18.89 -10.23 -7.50
C PRO A 347 -19.44 -8.96 -6.82
N ASP A 348 -20.08 -9.13 -5.68
CA ASP A 348 -20.59 -8.06 -4.81
C ASP A 348 -20.81 -8.59 -3.38
N TYR A 349 -21.04 -7.68 -2.42
CA TYR A 349 -21.32 -8.08 -1.04
C TYR A 349 -22.77 -8.55 -0.79
N GLY A 350 -23.58 -8.75 -1.83
CA GLY A 350 -24.93 -9.34 -1.70
C GLY A 350 -24.88 -10.72 -1.07
N GLY A 351 -23.91 -11.53 -1.48
CA GLY A 351 -23.66 -12.88 -1.00
C GLY A 351 -22.76 -12.99 0.25
N ILE A 352 -22.48 -11.89 0.96
CA ILE A 352 -21.48 -11.89 2.04
C ILE A 352 -21.79 -12.84 3.21
N ALA A 353 -23.06 -13.05 3.55
CA ALA A 353 -23.42 -13.95 4.64
C ALA A 353 -23.01 -15.39 4.32
N ARG A 354 -23.35 -15.87 3.11
CA ARG A 354 -22.96 -17.21 2.63
C ARG A 354 -21.42 -17.33 2.52
N ALA A 355 -20.76 -16.28 2.07
CA ALA A 355 -19.30 -16.28 1.95
C ALA A 355 -18.62 -16.38 3.34
N VAL A 356 -19.16 -15.72 4.36
CA VAL A 356 -18.66 -15.84 5.74
C VAL A 356 -18.88 -17.27 6.25
N ASP A 357 -20.05 -17.88 6.00
CA ASP A 357 -20.32 -19.25 6.38
C ASP A 357 -19.35 -20.23 5.71
N GLU A 358 -19.12 -20.10 4.40
CA GLU A 358 -18.13 -20.88 3.64
C GLU A 358 -16.72 -20.70 4.16
N LEU A 359 -16.29 -19.43 4.41
CA LEU A 359 -14.95 -19.15 4.89
C LEU A 359 -14.68 -19.73 6.28
N LEU A 360 -15.70 -19.74 7.14
CA LEU A 360 -15.62 -20.27 8.52
C LEU A 360 -15.79 -21.79 8.61
N GLU A 361 -16.06 -22.49 7.52
CA GLU A 361 -15.98 -23.95 7.47
C GLU A 361 -14.60 -24.43 7.94
N PRO A 362 -14.48 -25.32 8.94
CA PRO A 362 -13.20 -25.62 9.60
C PRO A 362 -12.06 -25.97 8.64
N ALA A 363 -12.33 -26.77 7.61
CA ALA A 363 -11.31 -27.15 6.62
C ALA A 363 -10.88 -25.96 5.76
N ARG A 364 -11.84 -25.17 5.26
CA ARG A 364 -11.57 -23.98 4.45
C ARG A 364 -10.84 -22.89 5.23
N PHE A 365 -11.29 -22.67 6.46
CA PHE A 365 -10.66 -21.70 7.35
C PHE A 365 -9.18 -22.06 7.62
N ALA A 366 -8.90 -23.33 7.92
CA ALA A 366 -7.54 -23.83 8.12
C ALA A 366 -6.67 -23.67 6.86
N GLU A 367 -7.22 -23.98 5.68
CA GLU A 367 -6.55 -23.76 4.38
C GLU A 367 -6.15 -22.30 4.18
N PHE A 368 -7.08 -21.36 4.30
CA PHE A 368 -6.83 -19.93 4.10
C PHE A 368 -5.85 -19.38 5.11
N ARG A 369 -5.97 -19.75 6.39
CA ARG A 369 -5.00 -19.36 7.43
C ARG A 369 -3.61 -19.91 7.17
N SER A 370 -3.51 -21.16 6.72
CA SER A 370 -2.23 -21.76 6.35
C SER A 370 -1.60 -21.03 5.15
N ALA A 371 -2.41 -20.68 4.14
CA ALA A 371 -1.95 -19.91 2.99
C ALA A 371 -1.45 -18.51 3.39
N ALA A 372 -2.18 -17.82 4.26
CA ALA A 372 -1.76 -16.53 4.78
C ALA A 372 -0.48 -16.64 5.63
N ALA A 373 -0.32 -17.71 6.43
CA ALA A 373 0.89 -17.94 7.22
C ALA A 373 2.14 -18.20 6.38
N ARG A 374 1.98 -18.66 5.13
CA ARG A 374 3.10 -18.81 4.18
C ARG A 374 3.60 -17.48 3.60
N GLN A 375 2.81 -16.40 3.73
CA GLN A 375 3.18 -15.06 3.27
C GLN A 375 4.19 -14.44 4.24
N ASN A 376 5.46 -14.79 4.13
CA ASN A 376 6.52 -14.24 4.98
C ASN A 376 6.99 -12.89 4.44
N ASN A 377 6.17 -11.86 4.54
CA ASN A 377 6.47 -10.54 4.04
C ASN A 377 7.44 -9.78 4.96
N ARG A 378 8.61 -9.44 4.44
CA ARG A 378 9.67 -8.67 5.11
C ARG A 378 10.12 -7.46 4.28
N ALA A 379 9.36 -7.08 3.26
CA ALA A 379 9.72 -6.08 2.25
C ALA A 379 10.25 -4.77 2.82
N VAL A 380 9.62 -4.25 3.89
CA VAL A 380 10.02 -2.98 4.51
C VAL A 380 11.44 -3.02 5.09
N PHE A 381 11.96 -4.21 5.42
CA PHE A 381 13.31 -4.42 5.92
C PHE A 381 14.30 -4.79 4.81
N GLU A 382 13.83 -5.34 3.70
CA GLU A 382 14.64 -5.75 2.54
C GLU A 382 14.99 -4.57 1.64
N ILE A 383 14.05 -3.65 1.45
CA ILE A 383 14.20 -2.51 0.54
C ILE A 383 15.38 -1.61 0.90
N PRO A 384 15.66 -1.26 2.18
CA PRO A 384 16.83 -0.47 2.53
C PRO A 384 18.16 -1.06 2.02
N ASP A 385 18.35 -2.38 2.09
CA ASP A 385 19.54 -3.06 1.56
C ASP A 385 19.64 -2.95 0.03
N MET A 386 18.49 -3.04 -0.65
CA MET A 386 18.41 -2.87 -2.10
C MET A 386 18.77 -1.44 -2.52
N LEU A 387 18.28 -0.43 -1.79
CA LEU A 387 18.61 0.98 -2.05
C LEU A 387 20.10 1.27 -1.85
N GLU A 388 20.72 0.74 -0.79
CA GLU A 388 22.16 0.87 -0.57
C GLU A 388 22.97 0.15 -1.65
N ARG A 389 22.53 -1.02 -2.10
CA ARG A 389 23.14 -1.74 -3.22
C ARG A 389 23.09 -0.90 -4.49
N ILE A 390 21.94 -0.34 -4.84
CA ILE A 390 21.77 0.52 -6.01
C ILE A 390 22.67 1.76 -5.93
N LEU A 391 22.78 2.39 -4.76
CA LEU A 391 23.68 3.52 -4.52
C LEU A 391 25.14 3.17 -4.79
N ARG A 392 25.60 2.01 -4.31
CA ARG A 392 26.98 1.54 -4.54
C ARG A 392 27.25 1.27 -6.03
N GLU A 393 26.34 0.56 -6.70
CA GLU A 393 26.48 0.20 -8.11
C GLU A 393 26.45 1.45 -9.02
N SER A 394 25.56 2.42 -8.72
CA SER A 394 25.48 3.67 -9.49
C SER A 394 26.63 4.63 -9.21
N GLY A 395 27.17 4.63 -7.97
CA GLY A 395 28.30 5.45 -7.59
C GLY A 395 29.64 4.99 -8.21
N ALA A 396 29.83 3.69 -8.35
CA ALA A 396 30.99 3.11 -9.01
C ALA A 396 31.08 3.51 -10.49
N GLY A 397 29.94 3.70 -11.16
CA GLY A 397 29.88 4.19 -12.55
C GLY A 397 30.17 5.70 -12.74
N ARG A 398 30.32 6.47 -11.64
CA ARG A 398 30.68 7.89 -11.68
C ARG A 398 32.18 8.14 -11.51
N ALA A 399 32.91 7.17 -10.99
CA ALA A 399 34.34 7.28 -10.70
C ALA A 399 35.26 6.75 -11.82
N GLY A 400 34.70 6.22 -12.89
CA GLY A 400 35.38 5.79 -14.12
C GLY A 400 34.98 6.66 -15.31
#